data_1123cf6a531d17789094998a68bc065f
#
_entry.id   1123cf6a531d17789094998a68bc065f
#
_cell.length_a   1.000
_cell.length_b   1.000
_cell.length_c   1.000
_cell.angle_alpha   90.00
_cell.angle_beta   90.00
_cell.angle_gamma   90.00
#
_symmetry.space_group_name_H-M   'P 1'
#
loop_
_entity.id
_entity.type
_entity.pdbx_description
1 polymer ?
#
loop_
_entity_poly.entity_id
_entity_poly.type
_entity_poly.pdbx_seq_one_letter_code
_entity_poly.pdbx_strand_id
1 'polypeptide(L)'
;MPNVVLLSGDGIGPEIMAEASRVLDRVNVQFSLGLNTEHGLIGGAAIDATGEPLPDETLAKAKQSDAVLLGAVGGPKWDALPMDKRPEKGLLKIRAGMDLFANLRPALLYSELAS
;
A
#
# COMPACT_ATOMS: atom_id res chain seq x y z
N MET A 1 -1.32 -20.23 6.57
CA MET A 1 -1.68 -18.93 7.19
C MET A 1 -1.67 -17.85 6.12
N PRO A 2 -2.79 -17.13 5.93
CA PRO A 2 -2.80 -16.02 4.99
C PRO A 2 -1.80 -14.94 5.41
N ASN A 3 -1.10 -14.40 4.44
CA ASN A 3 -0.10 -13.36 4.67
C ASN A 3 -0.51 -12.07 3.95
N VAL A 4 -0.55 -10.96 4.69
CA VAL A 4 -0.90 -9.65 4.15
C VAL A 4 0.27 -8.69 4.33
N VAL A 5 0.68 -8.06 3.24
CA VAL A 5 1.74 -7.05 3.28
C VAL A 5 1.10 -5.67 3.40
N LEU A 6 1.57 -4.89 4.38
CA LEU A 6 1.08 -3.55 4.66
C LEU A 6 2.09 -2.53 4.14
N LEU A 7 1.67 -1.72 3.20
CA LEU A 7 2.50 -0.68 2.60
C LEU A 7 1.89 0.68 2.93
N SER A 8 2.37 1.29 4.01
CA SER A 8 1.83 2.57 4.49
C SER A 8 2.06 3.71 3.49
N GLY A 9 3.26 3.77 2.91
CA GLY A 9 3.60 4.80 1.95
C GLY A 9 3.88 6.15 2.59
N ASP A 10 3.30 7.20 2.03
CA ASP A 10 3.68 8.59 2.31
C ASP A 10 2.51 9.44 2.80
N GLY A 11 2.85 10.62 3.31
CA GLY A 11 1.84 11.61 3.68
C GLY A 11 0.86 11.09 4.71
N ILE A 12 -0.40 11.02 4.33
CA ILE A 12 -1.47 10.49 5.17
C ILE A 12 -1.44 8.96 5.28
N GLY A 13 -0.65 8.30 4.44
CA GLY A 13 -0.58 6.82 4.37
C GLY A 13 -0.36 6.13 5.71
N PRO A 14 0.68 6.49 6.49
CA PRO A 14 0.89 5.88 7.80
C PRO A 14 -0.28 6.06 8.77
N GLU A 15 -0.92 7.22 8.75
CA GLU A 15 -2.05 7.52 9.62
C GLU A 15 -3.27 6.64 9.28
N ILE A 16 -3.64 6.57 8.01
CA ILE A 16 -4.77 5.74 7.58
C ILE A 16 -4.46 4.26 7.73
N MET A 17 -3.21 3.86 7.51
CA MET A 17 -2.80 2.46 7.67
C MET A 17 -2.86 2.02 9.13
N ALA A 18 -2.53 2.90 10.07
CA ALA A 18 -2.66 2.60 11.50
C ALA A 18 -4.08 2.22 11.85
N GLU A 19 -5.08 2.95 11.34
CA GLU A 19 -6.48 2.65 11.59
C GLU A 19 -6.94 1.39 10.84
N ALA A 20 -6.51 1.22 9.60
CA ALA A 20 -6.82 0.01 8.82
C ALA A 20 -6.24 -1.24 9.49
N SER A 21 -5.03 -1.14 10.05
CA SER A 21 -4.39 -2.25 10.77
C SER A 21 -5.18 -2.62 12.03
N ARG A 22 -5.70 -1.63 12.75
CA ARG A 22 -6.54 -1.88 13.94
C ARG A 22 -7.80 -2.66 13.58
N VAL A 23 -8.45 -2.29 12.48
CA VAL A 23 -9.63 -3.02 12.00
C VAL A 23 -9.23 -4.44 11.58
N LEU A 24 -8.14 -4.58 10.85
CA LEU A 24 -7.65 -5.89 10.40
C LEU A 24 -7.33 -6.80 11.59
N ASP A 25 -6.66 -6.28 12.60
CA ASP A 25 -6.32 -7.03 13.81
C ASP A 25 -7.59 -7.49 14.54
N ARG A 26 -8.59 -6.62 14.66
CA ARG A 26 -9.85 -6.94 15.31
C ARG A 26 -10.61 -8.04 14.58
N VAL A 27 -10.69 -7.93 13.26
CA VAL A 27 -11.35 -8.94 12.41
C VAL A 27 -10.60 -10.28 12.50
N ASN A 28 -9.26 -10.22 12.48
CA ASN A 28 -8.42 -11.41 12.60
C ASN A 28 -8.70 -12.17 13.88
N VAL A 29 -8.78 -11.46 15.02
CA VAL A 29 -9.06 -12.05 16.33
C VAL A 29 -10.51 -12.56 16.39
N GLN A 30 -11.47 -11.73 15.99
CA GLN A 30 -12.89 -12.04 16.12
C GLN A 30 -13.30 -13.28 15.30
N PHE A 31 -12.73 -13.45 14.12
CA PHE A 31 -13.07 -14.55 13.22
C PHE A 31 -12.01 -15.65 13.16
N SER A 32 -10.98 -15.56 14.00
CA SER A 32 -9.89 -16.55 14.08
C SER A 32 -9.28 -16.85 12.70
N LEU A 33 -8.96 -15.81 11.95
CA LEU A 33 -8.49 -15.95 10.57
C LEU A 33 -7.05 -16.45 10.44
N GLY A 34 -6.24 -16.27 11.48
CA GLY A 34 -4.83 -16.65 11.46
C GLY A 34 -4.01 -15.82 10.48
N LEU A 35 -4.39 -14.55 10.28
CA LEU A 35 -3.65 -13.65 9.38
C LEU A 35 -2.28 -13.32 9.95
N ASN A 36 -1.27 -13.34 9.07
CA ASN A 36 0.04 -12.81 9.37
C ASN A 36 0.26 -11.53 8.57
N THR A 37 0.75 -10.48 9.22
CA THR A 37 0.99 -9.21 8.56
C THR A 37 2.46 -8.85 8.56
N GLU A 38 2.93 -8.28 7.45
CA GLU A 38 4.29 -7.78 7.30
C GLU A 38 4.25 -6.37 6.72
N HIS A 39 5.21 -5.54 7.10
CA HIS A 39 5.35 -4.19 6.56
C HIS A 39 6.40 -4.14 5.47
N GLY A 40 6.20 -3.24 4.51
CA GLY A 40 7.17 -2.96 3.45
C GLY A 40 7.20 -1.48 3.14
N LEU A 41 8.28 -1.07 2.47
CA LEU A 41 8.47 0.32 2.03
C LEU A 41 8.03 0.48 0.59
N ILE A 42 7.31 1.57 0.31
CA ILE A 42 6.92 1.96 -1.04
C ILE A 42 6.85 3.49 -1.11
N GLY A 43 6.97 4.03 -2.32
CA GLY A 43 6.81 5.45 -2.55
C GLY A 43 7.96 6.30 -2.04
N GLY A 44 7.65 7.49 -1.54
CA GLY A 44 8.66 8.43 -1.04
C GLY A 44 9.41 7.92 0.17
N ALA A 45 8.74 7.19 1.06
CA ALA A 45 9.39 6.55 2.21
C ALA A 45 10.48 5.57 1.76
N ALA A 46 10.20 4.82 0.70
CA ALA A 46 11.19 3.90 0.12
C ALA A 46 12.33 4.66 -0.56
N ILE A 47 12.03 5.75 -1.26
CA ILE A 47 13.03 6.60 -1.90
C ILE A 47 14.00 7.16 -0.86
N ASP A 48 13.48 7.65 0.26
CA ASP A 48 14.32 8.22 1.33
C ASP A 48 15.21 7.16 1.97
N ALA A 49 14.74 5.93 2.07
CA ALA A 49 15.50 4.84 2.69
C ALA A 49 16.45 4.13 1.73
N THR A 50 16.08 3.95 0.46
CA THR A 50 16.82 3.10 -0.48
C THR A 50 17.16 3.76 -1.81
N GLY A 51 16.56 4.91 -2.13
CA GLY A 51 16.73 5.58 -3.43
C GLY A 51 15.77 5.10 -4.50
N GLU A 52 14.95 4.09 -4.24
CA GLU A 52 14.00 3.53 -5.21
C GLU A 52 12.57 3.55 -4.67
N PRO A 53 11.56 3.89 -5.53
CA PRO A 53 10.16 3.94 -5.08
C PRO A 53 9.55 2.58 -4.78
N LEU A 54 10.12 1.50 -5.33
CA LEU A 54 9.72 0.13 -5.02
C LEU A 54 10.97 -0.72 -4.87
N PRO A 55 11.45 -0.95 -3.63
CA PRO A 55 12.58 -1.84 -3.40
C PRO A 55 12.25 -3.27 -3.82
N ASP A 56 13.27 -3.99 -4.29
CA ASP A 56 13.11 -5.39 -4.69
C ASP A 56 12.57 -6.25 -3.55
N GLU A 57 12.98 -5.97 -2.32
CA GLU A 57 12.49 -6.67 -1.13
C GLU A 57 10.98 -6.52 -0.96
N THR A 58 10.45 -5.30 -1.15
CA THR A 58 9.01 -5.06 -1.06
C THR A 58 8.26 -5.84 -2.13
N LEU A 59 8.74 -5.81 -3.36
CA LEU A 59 8.10 -6.56 -4.45
C LEU A 59 8.12 -8.05 -4.18
N ALA A 60 9.23 -8.58 -3.67
CA ALA A 60 9.34 -10.00 -3.33
C ALA A 60 8.33 -10.40 -2.25
N LYS A 61 8.20 -9.60 -1.20
CA LYS A 61 7.19 -9.82 -0.15
C LYS A 61 5.78 -9.81 -0.72
N ALA A 62 5.48 -8.81 -1.56
CA ALA A 62 4.17 -8.68 -2.18
C ALA A 62 3.81 -9.89 -3.04
N LYS A 63 4.75 -10.37 -3.84
CA LYS A 63 4.53 -11.54 -4.71
C LYS A 63 4.29 -12.82 -3.93
N GLN A 64 4.86 -12.95 -2.74
CA GLN A 64 4.71 -14.12 -1.88
C GLN A 64 3.49 -14.02 -0.96
N SER A 65 2.85 -12.86 -0.89
CA SER A 65 1.70 -12.64 -0.03
C SER A 65 0.39 -13.05 -0.69
N ASP A 66 -0.65 -13.17 0.13
CA ASP A 66 -2.01 -13.42 -0.35
C ASP A 66 -2.71 -12.11 -0.73
N ALA A 67 -2.31 -11.01 -0.09
CA ALA A 67 -2.88 -9.69 -0.35
C ALA A 67 -1.92 -8.59 0.06
N VAL A 68 -2.07 -7.44 -0.57
CA VAL A 68 -1.33 -6.21 -0.24
C VAL A 68 -2.33 -5.12 0.09
N LEU A 69 -2.13 -4.47 1.22
CA LEU A 69 -2.93 -3.33 1.65
C LEU A 69 -2.05 -2.08 1.53
N LEU A 70 -2.46 -1.15 0.69
CA LEU A 70 -1.70 0.06 0.38
C LEU A 70 -2.36 1.29 0.99
N GLY A 71 -1.57 2.14 1.63
CA GLY A 71 -2.05 3.43 2.16
C GLY A 71 -2.11 4.50 1.07
N ALA A 72 -1.05 5.29 0.97
CA ALA A 72 -0.96 6.35 -0.03
C ALA A 72 0.49 6.58 -0.43
N VAL A 73 0.71 7.05 -1.65
CA VAL A 73 2.06 7.37 -2.13
C VAL A 73 2.07 8.78 -2.71
N GLY A 74 3.24 9.44 -2.61
CA GLY A 74 3.44 10.76 -3.19
C GLY A 74 3.41 11.88 -2.16
N GLY A 75 3.89 13.02 -2.58
CA GLY A 75 3.92 14.24 -1.78
C GLY A 75 4.82 15.29 -2.39
N PRO A 76 4.65 16.57 -1.99
CA PRO A 76 5.42 17.67 -2.58
C PRO A 76 6.93 17.50 -2.50
N LYS A 77 7.42 16.82 -1.46
CA LYS A 77 8.84 16.59 -1.26
C LYS A 77 9.52 15.92 -2.47
N TRP A 78 8.78 15.07 -3.20
CA TRP A 78 9.34 14.28 -4.29
C TRP A 78 8.90 14.76 -5.68
N ASP A 79 8.13 15.85 -5.78
CA ASP A 79 7.60 16.34 -7.06
C ASP A 79 8.69 16.76 -8.04
N ALA A 80 9.86 17.18 -7.54
CA ALA A 80 10.98 17.60 -8.38
C ALA A 80 11.76 16.44 -9.00
N LEU A 81 11.49 15.21 -8.57
CA LEU A 81 12.22 14.05 -9.09
C LEU A 81 11.79 13.71 -10.52
N PRO A 82 12.69 13.08 -11.32
CA PRO A 82 12.31 12.54 -12.62
C PRO A 82 11.14 11.57 -12.51
N MET A 83 10.33 11.46 -13.57
CA MET A 83 9.13 10.63 -13.58
C MET A 83 9.38 9.18 -13.15
N ASP A 84 10.49 8.61 -13.56
CA ASP A 84 10.86 7.22 -13.25
C ASP A 84 11.29 7.00 -11.78
N LYS A 85 11.54 8.10 -11.06
CA LYS A 85 11.97 8.07 -9.65
C LYS A 85 10.89 8.57 -8.69
N ARG A 86 9.73 9.01 -9.19
CA ARG A 86 8.67 9.52 -8.33
C ARG A 86 7.98 8.40 -7.55
N PRO A 87 7.42 8.73 -6.38
CA PRO A 87 6.72 7.74 -5.55
C PRO A 87 5.62 6.96 -6.28
N GLU A 88 4.87 7.62 -7.14
CA GLU A 88 3.78 7.01 -7.91
C GLU A 88 4.26 5.88 -8.82
N LYS A 89 5.52 5.93 -9.23
CA LYS A 89 6.12 4.88 -10.04
C LYS A 89 6.19 3.55 -9.29
N GLY A 90 6.34 3.61 -7.97
CA GLY A 90 6.30 2.43 -7.11
C GLY A 90 4.97 1.70 -7.21
N LEU A 91 3.87 2.45 -7.23
CA LEU A 91 2.52 1.88 -7.37
C LEU A 91 2.34 1.18 -8.72
N LEU A 92 2.80 1.82 -9.79
CA LEU A 92 2.71 1.22 -11.12
C LEU A 92 3.58 -0.03 -11.23
N LYS A 93 4.79 0.01 -10.67
CA LYS A 93 5.70 -1.13 -10.68
C LYS A 93 5.17 -2.32 -9.90
N ILE A 94 4.56 -2.10 -8.73
CA ILE A 94 4.03 -3.21 -7.93
C ILE A 94 2.84 -3.86 -8.63
N ARG A 95 1.98 -3.07 -9.27
CA ARG A 95 0.85 -3.60 -10.04
C ARG A 95 1.34 -4.51 -11.18
N ALA A 96 2.34 -4.04 -11.93
CA ALA A 96 2.94 -4.82 -13.01
C ALA A 96 3.66 -6.06 -12.47
N GLY A 97 4.45 -5.90 -11.41
CA GLY A 97 5.24 -6.98 -10.84
C GLY A 97 4.41 -8.10 -10.23
N MET A 98 3.20 -7.79 -9.76
CA MET A 98 2.26 -8.79 -9.22
C MET A 98 1.31 -9.34 -10.30
N ASP A 99 1.47 -8.93 -11.55
CA ASP A 99 0.60 -9.36 -12.67
C ASP A 99 -0.88 -9.06 -12.42
N LEU A 100 -1.18 -7.91 -11.82
CA LEU A 100 -2.56 -7.50 -11.58
C LEU A 100 -3.23 -7.08 -12.89
N PHE A 101 -4.42 -7.58 -13.15
CA PHE A 101 -5.08 -7.41 -14.43
C PHE A 101 -6.37 -6.60 -14.39
N ALA A 102 -6.88 -6.28 -13.19
CA ALA A 102 -8.12 -5.51 -13.04
C ALA A 102 -7.94 -4.37 -12.04
N ASN A 103 -8.48 -3.20 -12.37
CA ASN A 103 -8.47 -2.04 -11.48
C ASN A 103 -9.92 -1.66 -11.19
N LEU A 104 -10.40 -2.03 -10.00
CA LEU A 104 -11.77 -1.77 -9.59
C LEU A 104 -11.84 -0.50 -8.75
N ARG A 105 -12.65 0.45 -9.16
CA ARG A 105 -12.83 1.73 -8.47
C ARG A 105 -14.29 1.92 -8.11
N PRO A 106 -14.78 1.28 -7.03
CA PRO A 106 -16.16 1.43 -6.62
C PRO A 106 -16.42 2.88 -6.19
N ALA A 107 -17.54 3.42 -6.64
CA ALA A 107 -18.00 4.74 -6.24
C ALA A 107 -19.38 4.59 -5.63
N LEU A 108 -19.48 4.93 -4.35
CA LEU A 108 -20.72 4.79 -3.60
C LEU A 108 -21.16 6.16 -3.09
N LEU A 109 -22.37 6.55 -3.44
CA LEU A 109 -22.94 7.81 -2.98
C LEU A 109 -23.85 7.55 -1.78
N TYR A 110 -23.49 8.11 -0.64
CA TYR A 110 -24.35 8.09 0.54
C TYR A 110 -25.22 9.33 0.52
N SER A 111 -26.53 9.17 0.66
CA SER A 111 -27.48 10.28 0.59
C SER A 111 -27.18 11.36 1.65
N GLU A 112 -26.69 10.96 2.81
CA GLU A 112 -26.32 11.86 3.90
C GLU A 112 -25.12 12.76 3.56
N LEU A 113 -24.31 12.36 2.60
CA LEU A 113 -23.11 13.09 2.18
C LEU A 113 -23.26 13.73 0.80
N ALA A 114 -24.41 13.58 0.17
CA ALA A 114 -24.70 14.17 -1.13
C ALA A 114 -24.98 15.67 -0.99
N SER A 115 -24.36 16.49 -1.87
CA SER A 115 -24.56 17.93 -1.89
C SER A 115 -25.63 18.32 -2.93
#